data_67d6d148bc26d29ea99bb56d8613cdce
#
_entry.id   67d6d148bc26d29ea99bb56d8613cdce
#
_cell.length_a   1.000
_cell.length_b   1.000
_cell.length_c   1.000
_cell.angle_alpha   90.00
_cell.angle_beta   90.00
_cell.angle_gamma   90.00
#
_symmetry.space_group_name_H-M   'P 1'
#
loop_
_entity.id
_entity.type
_entity.pdbx_description
1 polymer ?
#
loop_
_entity_poly.entity_id
_entity_poly.type
_entity_poly.pdbx_seq_one_letter_code
_entity_poly.pdbx_strand_id
1 'polypeptide(L)'
;MSIITFWSPFPATGCSSSTLIGAYALALQYRTRVLLVNTGLAGEGIEASLFKDEKLSSEVLFSFEENGLDAVERLFISGNLSKHNLRDYTKPLLKDRLDLLTGSQNRAERSAGFKEEMLKKLLHTANQCYDLILLDAPHDHVDTPLMLREADCVVAVLNQDMRNLETFFGQIMPDQLREKKVHVLINKYDPQSRATLSNIKRGFKYQGSLSAIPYTTGCLDAMNRRDAARYLQLEIQGDSKHARKGSFAAGLGELARLMMDGAEMRTVLKRLERGA
;
A
#
# COMPACT_ATOMS: atom_id res chain seq x y z
N MET A 1 2.88 -14.93 -8.09
CA MET A 1 3.10 -13.54 -7.68
C MET A 1 1.77 -12.88 -7.44
N SER A 2 1.73 -11.89 -6.56
CA SER A 2 0.45 -11.27 -6.23
C SER A 2 0.53 -9.75 -6.25
N ILE A 3 -0.55 -9.16 -6.73
CA ILE A 3 -0.78 -7.73 -6.74
C ILE A 3 -1.83 -7.42 -5.68
N ILE A 4 -1.48 -6.58 -4.71
CA ILE A 4 -2.40 -6.11 -3.68
C ILE A 4 -2.65 -4.63 -3.90
N THR A 5 -3.89 -4.24 -4.09
CA THR A 5 -4.28 -2.84 -4.22
C THR A 5 -4.90 -2.36 -2.91
N PHE A 6 -4.30 -1.35 -2.31
CA PHE A 6 -4.91 -0.59 -1.22
C PHE A 6 -5.79 0.50 -1.81
N TRP A 7 -7.01 0.53 -1.36
CA TRP A 7 -8.01 1.45 -1.89
C TRP A 7 -9.03 1.85 -0.83
N SER A 8 -9.57 3.03 -0.98
CA SER A 8 -10.75 3.48 -0.22
C SER A 8 -11.71 4.22 -1.13
N PRO A 9 -13.01 3.94 -1.05
CA PRO A 9 -14.03 4.72 -1.75
C PRO A 9 -14.31 6.06 -1.06
N PHE A 10 -13.69 6.32 0.10
CA PHE A 10 -13.91 7.53 0.90
C PHE A 10 -12.60 8.30 1.08
N PRO A 11 -12.66 9.64 1.10
CA PRO A 11 -11.48 10.48 1.34
C PRO A 11 -10.99 10.34 2.79
N ALA A 12 -9.75 10.71 3.03
CA ALA A 12 -9.13 10.86 4.35
C ALA A 12 -9.14 9.62 5.26
N THR A 13 -9.36 8.42 4.71
CA THR A 13 -9.29 7.16 5.46
C THR A 13 -7.88 6.78 5.87
N GLY A 14 -6.86 7.39 5.26
CA GLY A 14 -5.45 7.07 5.46
C GLY A 14 -5.02 5.86 4.61
N CYS A 15 -5.56 5.74 3.40
CA CYS A 15 -5.20 4.69 2.45
C CYS A 15 -3.69 4.63 2.22
N SER A 16 -3.06 5.70 1.76
CA SER A 16 -1.62 5.76 1.49
C SER A 16 -0.77 5.47 2.74
N SER A 17 -1.18 5.98 3.91
CA SER A 17 -0.49 5.64 5.17
C SER A 17 -0.60 4.15 5.48
N SER A 18 -1.77 3.54 5.26
CA SER A 18 -1.99 2.10 5.46
C SER A 18 -1.20 1.25 4.46
N THR A 19 -1.08 1.71 3.21
CA THR A 19 -0.25 1.06 2.18
C THR A 19 1.22 1.05 2.58
N LEU A 20 1.74 2.19 3.05
CA LEU A 20 3.10 2.32 3.55
C LEU A 20 3.35 1.42 4.76
N ILE A 21 2.44 1.44 5.74
CA ILE A 21 2.49 0.57 6.93
C ILE A 21 2.53 -0.90 6.51
N GLY A 22 1.65 -1.30 5.59
CA GLY A 22 1.59 -2.67 5.05
C GLY A 22 2.88 -3.09 4.35
N ALA A 23 3.47 -2.19 3.55
CA ALA A 23 4.73 -2.44 2.85
C ALA A 23 5.88 -2.71 3.82
N TYR A 24 6.04 -1.86 4.84
CA TYR A 24 7.04 -2.06 5.89
C TYR A 24 6.79 -3.32 6.71
N ALA A 25 5.53 -3.59 7.07
CA ALA A 25 5.15 -4.78 7.83
C ALA A 25 5.51 -6.07 7.08
N LEU A 26 5.25 -6.12 5.77
CA LEU A 26 5.65 -7.25 4.92
C LEU A 26 7.17 -7.39 4.82
N ALA A 27 7.85 -6.32 4.39
CA ALA A 27 9.27 -6.36 4.09
C ALA A 27 10.14 -6.65 5.33
N LEU A 28 9.71 -6.27 6.53
CA LEU A 28 10.45 -6.49 7.77
C LEU A 28 10.10 -7.83 8.46
N GLN A 29 8.90 -8.40 8.21
CA GLN A 29 8.48 -9.65 8.87
C GLN A 29 8.64 -10.88 7.99
N TYR A 30 8.70 -10.71 6.67
CA TYR A 30 8.82 -11.82 5.72
C TYR A 30 10.03 -11.64 4.81
N ARG A 31 10.54 -12.74 4.27
CA ARG A 31 11.63 -12.73 3.28
C ARG A 31 11.06 -12.46 1.89
N THR A 32 10.50 -11.26 1.70
CA THR A 32 9.88 -10.82 0.46
C THR A 32 10.60 -9.61 -0.12
N ARG A 33 10.63 -9.52 -1.43
CA ARG A 33 10.95 -8.29 -2.16
C ARG A 33 9.65 -7.64 -2.60
N VAL A 34 9.36 -6.48 -2.05
CA VAL A 34 8.12 -5.75 -2.25
C VAL A 34 8.40 -4.53 -3.12
N LEU A 35 7.61 -4.35 -4.18
CA LEU A 35 7.50 -3.09 -4.88
C LEU A 35 6.28 -2.34 -4.37
N LEU A 36 6.50 -1.16 -3.81
CA LEU A 36 5.46 -0.23 -3.43
C LEU A 36 5.31 0.80 -4.56
N VAL A 37 4.11 0.96 -5.09
CA VAL A 37 3.83 1.89 -6.19
C VAL A 37 2.90 3.00 -5.71
N ASN A 38 3.38 4.23 -5.74
CA ASN A 38 2.53 5.41 -5.63
C ASN A 38 1.91 5.68 -7.00
N THR A 39 0.63 5.42 -7.16
CA THR A 39 -0.07 5.66 -8.44
C THR A 39 -0.64 7.07 -8.56
N GLY A 40 -0.48 7.89 -7.52
CA GLY A 40 -0.86 9.29 -7.47
C GLY A 40 0.24 10.24 -7.95
N LEU A 41 0.19 11.46 -7.41
CA LEU A 41 1.19 12.49 -7.72
C LEU A 41 2.47 12.29 -6.92
N ALA A 42 3.59 12.62 -7.57
CA ALA A 42 4.88 12.67 -6.90
C ALA A 42 4.88 13.70 -5.76
N GLY A 43 5.47 13.33 -4.62
CA GLY A 43 5.49 14.13 -3.41
C GLY A 43 4.20 14.08 -2.58
N GLU A 44 3.15 13.43 -3.07
CA GLU A 44 1.88 13.24 -2.35
C GLU A 44 1.74 11.80 -1.81
N GLY A 45 0.68 11.56 -1.04
CA GLY A 45 0.35 10.23 -0.54
C GLY A 45 1.46 9.60 0.30
N ILE A 46 2.01 8.49 -0.18
CA ILE A 46 3.09 7.75 0.47
C ILE A 46 4.34 8.61 0.64
N GLU A 47 4.71 9.35 -0.39
CA GLU A 47 5.95 10.13 -0.43
C GLU A 47 5.95 11.29 0.55
N ALA A 48 4.80 11.90 0.77
CA ALA A 48 4.62 12.98 1.74
C ALA A 48 5.02 12.58 3.18
N SER A 49 4.96 11.29 3.50
CA SER A 49 5.32 10.74 4.82
C SER A 49 6.77 10.30 4.93
N LEU A 50 7.49 10.22 3.81
CA LEU A 50 8.84 9.65 3.74
C LEU A 50 9.93 10.69 3.50
N PHE A 51 9.63 11.68 2.65
CA PHE A 51 10.65 12.60 2.16
C PHE A 51 10.33 14.04 2.59
N LYS A 52 11.35 14.74 3.08
CA LYS A 52 11.27 16.18 3.31
C LYS A 52 11.26 16.88 1.95
N ASP A 53 10.47 17.97 1.82
CA ASP A 53 10.51 18.78 0.61
C ASP A 53 11.90 19.41 0.46
N GLU A 54 12.71 18.83 -0.38
CA GLU A 54 13.99 19.43 -0.80
C GLU A 54 13.76 20.48 -1.90
N LYS A 55 12.68 21.25 -1.81
CA LYS A 55 12.30 22.28 -2.81
C LYS A 55 13.27 23.46 -2.93
N LEU A 56 14.47 23.39 -2.33
CA LEU A 56 15.37 24.54 -2.21
C LEU A 56 16.74 24.43 -2.89
N SER A 57 17.04 23.33 -3.57
CA SER A 57 18.24 23.29 -4.42
C SER A 57 17.88 22.92 -5.85
N SER A 58 18.22 23.82 -6.79
CA SER A 58 18.01 23.63 -8.23
C SER A 58 18.66 22.36 -8.81
N GLU A 59 19.62 21.77 -8.10
CA GLU A 59 20.29 20.54 -8.49
C GLU A 59 19.44 19.28 -8.25
N VAL A 60 18.50 19.34 -7.30
CA VAL A 60 17.61 18.19 -6.96
C VAL A 60 16.43 18.08 -7.95
N LEU A 61 16.04 19.17 -8.60
CA LEU A 61 14.97 19.15 -9.60
C LEU A 61 15.29 18.21 -10.77
N PHE A 62 16.55 18.11 -11.18
CA PHE A 62 16.97 17.21 -12.27
C PHE A 62 16.94 15.73 -11.88
N SER A 63 17.09 15.39 -10.59
CA SER A 63 17.07 13.99 -10.16
C SER A 63 15.67 13.38 -10.04
N PHE A 64 14.63 14.20 -9.87
CA PHE A 64 13.24 13.72 -9.80
C PHE A 64 12.65 13.37 -11.17
N GLU A 65 13.12 14.02 -12.24
CA GLU A 65 12.65 13.73 -13.61
C GLU A 65 13.13 12.38 -14.16
N GLU A 66 14.13 11.78 -13.53
CA GLU A 66 14.74 10.53 -13.99
C GLU A 66 14.14 9.26 -13.37
N ASN A 67 13.32 9.36 -12.31
CA ASN A 67 12.80 8.23 -11.56
C ASN A 67 11.25 8.19 -11.54
N GLY A 68 10.71 7.10 -11.04
CA GLY A 68 9.28 6.95 -10.78
C GLY A 68 8.43 6.63 -12.00
N LEU A 69 7.14 6.88 -11.91
CA LEU A 69 6.17 6.53 -12.96
C LEU A 69 6.43 7.24 -14.29
N ASP A 70 6.93 8.49 -14.27
CA ASP A 70 7.23 9.22 -15.49
C ASP A 70 8.42 8.60 -16.26
N ALA A 71 9.40 8.07 -15.55
CA ALA A 71 10.50 7.33 -16.17
C ALA A 71 10.01 6.00 -16.76
N VAL A 72 9.16 5.28 -16.03
CA VAL A 72 8.53 4.05 -16.53
C VAL A 72 7.68 4.32 -17.77
N GLU A 73 6.94 5.42 -17.82
CA GLU A 73 6.17 5.82 -19.00
C GLU A 73 7.08 6.06 -20.20
N ARG A 74 8.20 6.78 -20.02
CA ARG A 74 9.18 6.97 -21.11
C ARG A 74 9.77 5.66 -21.61
N LEU A 75 10.11 4.74 -20.69
CA LEU A 75 10.59 3.41 -21.06
C LEU A 75 9.53 2.58 -21.77
N PHE A 76 8.27 2.70 -21.37
CA PHE A 76 7.16 2.02 -22.03
C PHE A 76 6.99 2.54 -23.46
N ILE A 77 6.95 3.87 -23.67
CA ILE A 77 6.83 4.50 -24.99
C ILE A 77 7.97 4.09 -25.91
N SER A 78 9.21 4.04 -25.40
CA SER A 78 10.38 3.64 -26.19
C SER A 78 10.51 2.13 -26.39
N GLY A 79 9.62 1.32 -25.81
CA GLY A 79 9.69 -0.14 -25.88
C GLY A 79 10.82 -0.77 -25.04
N ASN A 80 11.49 0.01 -24.19
CA ASN A 80 12.67 -0.42 -23.43
C ASN A 80 12.37 -0.89 -22.00
N LEU A 81 11.12 -0.84 -21.54
CA LEU A 81 10.75 -1.28 -20.18
C LEU A 81 10.99 -2.79 -20.03
N SER A 82 11.94 -3.15 -19.18
CA SER A 82 12.37 -4.52 -18.93
C SER A 82 12.74 -4.78 -17.47
N LYS A 83 12.85 -6.04 -17.09
CA LYS A 83 13.30 -6.46 -15.74
C LYS A 83 14.72 -6.00 -15.40
N HIS A 84 15.53 -5.69 -16.37
CA HIS A 84 16.94 -5.31 -16.16
C HIS A 84 17.08 -3.85 -15.77
N ASN A 85 16.11 -3.02 -16.11
CA ASN A 85 16.17 -1.58 -15.85
C ASN A 85 15.07 -1.04 -14.92
N LEU A 86 13.99 -1.77 -14.67
CA LEU A 86 12.91 -1.26 -13.81
C LEU A 86 13.42 -0.83 -12.43
N ARG A 87 14.33 -1.59 -11.82
CA ARG A 87 14.87 -1.29 -10.48
C ARG A 87 15.69 0.00 -10.44
N ASP A 88 16.28 0.40 -11.54
CA ASP A 88 17.11 1.62 -11.63
C ASP A 88 16.24 2.88 -11.48
N TYR A 89 14.93 2.77 -11.70
CA TYR A 89 13.95 3.85 -11.60
C TYR A 89 13.10 3.78 -10.33
N THR A 90 13.43 2.88 -9.42
CA THR A 90 12.80 2.78 -8.10
C THR A 90 13.72 3.33 -7.01
N LYS A 91 13.12 3.79 -5.91
CA LYS A 91 13.83 4.30 -4.73
C LYS A 91 13.89 3.23 -3.64
N PRO A 92 15.05 2.73 -3.25
CA PRO A 92 15.14 1.72 -2.20
C PRO A 92 14.78 2.33 -0.84
N LEU A 93 13.75 1.77 -0.18
CA LEU A 93 13.35 2.12 1.19
C LEU A 93 13.97 1.16 2.21
N LEU A 94 14.09 -0.11 1.86
CA LEU A 94 14.80 -1.14 2.63
C LEU A 94 15.63 -1.97 1.65
N LYS A 95 16.93 -1.99 1.85
CA LYS A 95 17.86 -2.69 0.95
C LYS A 95 17.41 -4.13 0.67
N ASP A 96 17.26 -4.47 -0.60
CA ASP A 96 16.86 -5.78 -1.14
C ASP A 96 15.51 -6.31 -0.62
N ARG A 97 14.66 -5.44 -0.03
CA ARG A 97 13.38 -5.81 0.57
C ARG A 97 12.21 -4.97 0.13
N LEU A 98 12.39 -3.66 0.04
CA LEU A 98 11.30 -2.72 -0.25
C LEU A 98 11.83 -1.59 -1.12
N ASP A 99 11.31 -1.51 -2.33
CA ASP A 99 11.56 -0.42 -3.26
C ASP A 99 10.26 0.36 -3.48
N LEU A 100 10.38 1.67 -3.66
CA LEU A 100 9.28 2.58 -3.98
C LEU A 100 9.40 3.04 -5.43
N LEU A 101 8.36 2.83 -6.21
CA LEU A 101 8.14 3.53 -7.47
C LEU A 101 7.33 4.79 -7.16
N THR A 102 7.96 5.95 -7.29
CA THR A 102 7.36 7.24 -6.97
C THR A 102 6.27 7.62 -7.97
N GLY A 103 5.36 8.50 -7.54
CA GLY A 103 4.26 8.96 -8.37
C GLY A 103 4.69 9.78 -9.59
N SER A 104 3.73 10.16 -10.40
CA SER A 104 3.97 10.99 -11.60
C SER A 104 3.95 12.47 -11.22
N GLN A 105 4.88 13.24 -11.78
CA GLN A 105 4.82 14.72 -11.75
C GLN A 105 3.92 15.25 -12.85
N ASN A 106 3.74 14.45 -13.91
CA ASN A 106 3.06 14.87 -15.11
C ASN A 106 1.58 14.44 -15.09
N ARG A 107 0.67 15.41 -15.04
CA ARG A 107 -0.77 15.18 -15.18
C ARG A 107 -1.22 15.06 -16.64
N ALA A 108 -0.32 14.73 -17.58
CA ALA A 108 -0.70 14.60 -18.97
C ALA A 108 -1.87 13.63 -19.12
N GLU A 109 -2.94 14.11 -19.74
CA GLU A 109 -4.07 13.24 -20.06
C GLU A 109 -3.63 12.21 -21.11
N ARG A 110 -3.55 10.98 -20.71
CA ARG A 110 -3.33 9.84 -21.60
C ARG A 110 -4.66 9.12 -21.83
N SER A 111 -4.80 8.50 -22.99
CA SER A 111 -6.00 7.67 -23.22
C SER A 111 -6.09 6.50 -22.23
N ALA A 112 -7.31 6.07 -21.94
CA ALA A 112 -7.52 4.93 -21.03
C ALA A 112 -6.81 3.66 -21.53
N GLY A 113 -6.79 3.41 -22.83
CA GLY A 113 -6.08 2.28 -23.42
C GLY A 113 -4.58 2.34 -23.20
N PHE A 114 -3.97 3.52 -23.37
CA PHE A 114 -2.53 3.71 -23.10
C PHE A 114 -2.19 3.41 -21.64
N LYS A 115 -2.97 3.94 -20.70
CA LYS A 115 -2.76 3.72 -19.27
C LYS A 115 -2.92 2.25 -18.89
N GLU A 116 -3.90 1.57 -19.48
CA GLU A 116 -4.12 0.14 -19.27
C GLU A 116 -2.93 -0.70 -19.76
N GLU A 117 -2.44 -0.44 -20.97
CA GLU A 117 -1.30 -1.16 -21.52
C GLU A 117 -0.02 -0.90 -20.73
N MET A 118 0.22 0.36 -20.34
CA MET A 118 1.36 0.75 -19.52
C MET A 118 1.32 0.07 -18.15
N LEU A 119 0.19 0.09 -17.45
CA LEU A 119 0.04 -0.56 -16.16
C LEU A 119 0.26 -2.07 -16.27
N LYS A 120 -0.36 -2.73 -17.24
CA LYS A 120 -0.16 -4.17 -17.49
C LYS A 120 1.31 -4.50 -17.76
N LYS A 121 1.98 -3.69 -18.58
CA LYS A 121 3.40 -3.88 -18.88
C LYS A 121 4.27 -3.67 -17.65
N LEU A 122 4.00 -2.63 -16.86
CA LEU A 122 4.68 -2.38 -15.59
C LEU A 122 4.53 -3.57 -14.64
N LEU A 123 3.29 -4.01 -14.39
CA LEU A 123 2.99 -5.13 -13.49
C LEU A 123 3.65 -6.43 -13.97
N HIS A 124 3.59 -6.71 -15.27
CA HIS A 124 4.26 -7.87 -15.85
C HIS A 124 5.79 -7.81 -15.68
N THR A 125 6.38 -6.63 -15.87
CA THR A 125 7.84 -6.44 -15.73
C THR A 125 8.25 -6.52 -14.26
N ALA A 126 7.53 -5.85 -13.37
CA ALA A 126 7.76 -5.88 -11.93
C ALA A 126 7.66 -7.29 -11.34
N ASN A 127 6.77 -8.11 -11.90
CA ASN A 127 6.62 -9.52 -11.58
C ASN A 127 7.90 -10.34 -11.73
N GLN A 128 8.79 -9.94 -12.58
CA GLN A 128 10.05 -10.64 -12.79
C GLN A 128 11.15 -10.25 -11.80
N CYS A 129 10.91 -9.18 -11.01
CA CYS A 129 11.88 -8.57 -10.10
C CYS A 129 11.47 -8.66 -8.63
N TYR A 130 10.16 -8.67 -8.35
CA TYR A 130 9.58 -8.60 -7.02
C TYR A 130 8.67 -9.78 -6.74
N ASP A 131 8.55 -10.13 -5.47
CA ASP A 131 7.67 -11.22 -5.03
C ASP A 131 6.23 -10.72 -4.84
N LEU A 132 6.07 -9.43 -4.51
CA LEU A 132 4.79 -8.79 -4.25
C LEU A 132 4.78 -7.34 -4.74
N ILE A 133 3.66 -6.91 -5.30
CA ILE A 133 3.44 -5.52 -5.70
C ILE A 133 2.29 -4.96 -4.87
N LEU A 134 2.53 -3.81 -4.21
CA LEU A 134 1.50 -3.05 -3.52
C LEU A 134 1.20 -1.79 -4.31
N LEU A 135 -0.05 -1.62 -4.71
CA LEU A 135 -0.53 -0.40 -5.37
C LEU A 135 -1.27 0.48 -4.36
N ASP A 136 -0.85 1.73 -4.23
CA ASP A 136 -1.60 2.76 -3.53
C ASP A 136 -2.56 3.42 -4.52
N ALA A 137 -3.84 3.09 -4.45
CA ALA A 137 -4.86 3.63 -5.34
C ALA A 137 -5.53 4.85 -4.69
N PRO A 138 -5.29 6.06 -5.23
CA PRO A 138 -5.90 7.28 -4.71
C PRO A 138 -7.43 7.23 -4.77
N HIS A 139 -8.08 7.93 -3.83
CA HIS A 139 -9.51 8.17 -3.87
C HIS A 139 -9.89 8.96 -5.13
N ASP A 140 -10.96 8.55 -5.81
CA ASP A 140 -11.52 9.17 -7.02
C ASP A 140 -10.53 9.32 -8.21
N HIS A 141 -9.51 8.50 -8.27
CA HIS A 141 -8.63 8.50 -9.43
C HIS A 141 -9.26 7.73 -10.60
N VAL A 142 -9.17 8.31 -11.80
CA VAL A 142 -9.76 7.74 -13.03
C VAL A 142 -9.28 6.32 -13.33
N ASP A 143 -8.07 5.98 -12.92
CA ASP A 143 -7.45 4.67 -13.16
C ASP A 143 -7.71 3.66 -12.02
N THR A 144 -8.42 4.05 -10.96
CA THR A 144 -8.76 3.15 -9.83
C THR A 144 -9.49 1.87 -10.28
N PRO A 145 -10.50 1.92 -11.18
CA PRO A 145 -11.15 0.70 -11.66
C PRO A 145 -10.18 -0.28 -12.34
N LEU A 146 -9.18 0.24 -13.05
CA LEU A 146 -8.14 -0.57 -13.67
C LEU A 146 -7.26 -1.26 -12.60
N MET A 147 -6.83 -0.52 -11.58
CA MET A 147 -6.01 -1.08 -10.49
C MET A 147 -6.76 -2.15 -9.70
N LEU A 148 -8.05 -1.92 -9.43
CA LEU A 148 -8.90 -2.92 -8.77
C LEU A 148 -9.08 -4.16 -9.64
N ARG A 149 -9.19 -4.00 -10.96
CA ARG A 149 -9.30 -5.13 -11.90
C ARG A 149 -8.06 -5.99 -11.95
N GLU A 150 -6.87 -5.38 -11.95
CA GLU A 150 -5.59 -6.09 -12.01
C GLU A 150 -5.17 -6.68 -10.64
N ALA A 151 -5.82 -6.28 -9.53
CA ALA A 151 -5.51 -6.78 -8.20
C ALA A 151 -5.93 -8.24 -7.99
N ASP A 152 -5.05 -9.05 -7.40
CA ASP A 152 -5.38 -10.37 -6.88
C ASP A 152 -6.09 -10.28 -5.51
N CYS A 153 -5.77 -9.25 -4.74
CA CYS A 153 -6.40 -8.94 -3.47
C CYS A 153 -6.56 -7.43 -3.31
N VAL A 154 -7.71 -6.99 -2.82
CA VAL A 154 -7.97 -5.58 -2.48
C VAL A 154 -7.97 -5.43 -0.98
N VAL A 155 -7.16 -4.50 -0.46
CA VAL A 155 -7.25 -4.03 0.92
C VAL A 155 -8.12 -2.77 0.94
N ALA A 156 -9.38 -2.92 1.32
CA ALA A 156 -10.32 -1.82 1.44
C ALA A 156 -10.10 -1.10 2.78
N VAL A 157 -9.57 0.13 2.71
CA VAL A 157 -9.22 0.92 3.90
C VAL A 157 -10.40 1.79 4.31
N LEU A 158 -10.94 1.56 5.51
CA LEU A 158 -12.08 2.26 6.07
C LEU A 158 -11.76 2.79 7.46
N ASN A 159 -12.61 3.69 7.97
CA ASN A 159 -12.60 4.16 9.36
C ASN A 159 -13.84 3.64 10.11
N GLN A 160 -13.89 3.86 11.41
CA GLN A 160 -15.06 3.55 12.27
C GLN A 160 -16.22 4.54 12.07
N ASP A 161 -16.46 5.02 10.86
CA ASP A 161 -17.61 5.83 10.48
C ASP A 161 -18.74 4.92 10.00
N MET A 162 -19.85 4.91 10.75
CA MET A 162 -20.96 4.00 10.46
C MET A 162 -21.61 4.25 9.09
N ARG A 163 -21.70 5.51 8.64
CA ARG A 163 -22.30 5.85 7.33
C ARG A 163 -21.45 5.28 6.21
N ASN A 164 -20.12 5.45 6.33
CA ASN A 164 -19.17 4.90 5.36
C ASN A 164 -19.20 3.37 5.35
N LEU A 165 -19.30 2.74 6.53
CA LEU A 165 -19.40 1.28 6.65
C LEU A 165 -20.72 0.77 6.04
N GLU A 166 -21.85 1.40 6.30
CA GLU A 166 -23.14 1.07 5.71
C GLU A 166 -23.11 1.17 4.18
N THR A 167 -22.57 2.27 3.65
CA THR A 167 -22.41 2.46 2.19
C THR A 167 -21.48 1.42 1.60
N PHE A 168 -20.34 1.16 2.25
CA PHE A 168 -19.36 0.20 1.75
C PHE A 168 -19.95 -1.23 1.69
N PHE A 169 -20.46 -1.74 2.80
CA PHE A 169 -20.98 -3.11 2.85
C PHE A 169 -22.31 -3.30 2.12
N GLY A 170 -23.15 -2.26 2.07
CA GLY A 170 -24.47 -2.32 1.45
C GLY A 170 -24.47 -2.13 -0.07
N GLN A 171 -23.53 -1.34 -0.60
CA GLN A 171 -23.52 -0.93 -2.01
C GLN A 171 -22.17 -1.20 -2.69
N ILE A 172 -21.09 -0.58 -2.21
CA ILE A 172 -19.82 -0.53 -2.94
C ILE A 172 -19.17 -1.92 -3.06
N MET A 173 -19.10 -2.66 -1.96
CA MET A 173 -18.48 -3.99 -1.96
C MET A 173 -19.22 -4.99 -2.85
N PRO A 174 -20.58 -5.10 -2.81
CA PRO A 174 -21.31 -5.97 -3.70
C PRO A 174 -21.17 -5.59 -5.17
N ASP A 175 -21.13 -4.30 -5.48
CA ASP A 175 -21.15 -3.81 -6.86
C ASP A 175 -19.77 -3.84 -7.52
N GLN A 176 -18.73 -3.46 -6.78
CA GLN A 176 -17.39 -3.23 -7.34
C GLN A 176 -16.37 -4.34 -7.02
N LEU A 177 -16.56 -5.06 -5.91
CA LEU A 177 -15.57 -6.00 -5.39
C LEU A 177 -16.08 -7.45 -5.28
N ARG A 178 -17.24 -7.77 -5.87
CA ARG A 178 -17.92 -9.07 -5.71
C ARG A 178 -17.02 -10.26 -6.05
N GLU A 179 -16.21 -10.13 -7.08
CA GLU A 179 -15.35 -11.22 -7.59
C GLU A 179 -13.91 -11.15 -7.06
N LYS A 180 -13.63 -10.21 -6.16
CA LYS A 180 -12.29 -9.98 -5.63
C LYS A 180 -12.11 -10.60 -4.25
N LYS A 181 -10.89 -11.02 -3.95
CA LYS A 181 -10.49 -11.26 -2.57
C LYS A 181 -10.38 -9.91 -1.88
N VAL A 182 -11.22 -9.68 -0.89
CA VAL A 182 -11.26 -8.40 -0.16
C VAL A 182 -10.82 -8.62 1.27
N HIS A 183 -9.83 -7.85 1.69
CA HIS A 183 -9.48 -7.65 3.07
C HIS A 183 -9.94 -6.25 3.51
N VAL A 184 -10.83 -6.17 4.49
CA VAL A 184 -11.27 -4.90 5.06
C VAL A 184 -10.32 -4.50 6.19
N LEU A 185 -9.73 -3.32 6.07
CA LEU A 185 -8.82 -2.75 7.06
C LEU A 185 -9.47 -1.52 7.71
N ILE A 186 -9.73 -1.60 9.01
CA ILE A 186 -10.19 -0.43 9.78
C ILE A 186 -8.95 0.33 10.26
N ASN A 187 -8.70 1.46 9.64
CA ASN A 187 -7.59 2.35 10.00
C ASN A 187 -7.99 3.33 11.09
N LYS A 188 -7.00 3.88 11.80
CA LYS A 188 -7.19 4.79 12.94
C LYS A 188 -8.15 4.19 14.00
N TYR A 189 -8.05 2.90 14.21
CA TYR A 189 -8.95 2.14 15.06
C TYR A 189 -8.83 2.56 16.53
N ASP A 190 -9.97 2.89 17.12
CA ASP A 190 -10.13 3.13 18.55
C ASP A 190 -10.91 1.95 19.19
N PRO A 191 -10.29 1.17 20.08
CA PRO A 191 -10.96 0.05 20.73
C PRO A 191 -12.08 0.48 21.69
N GLN A 192 -12.14 1.75 22.09
CA GLN A 192 -13.19 2.29 22.94
C GLN A 192 -14.46 2.65 22.16
N SER A 193 -14.38 2.73 20.83
CA SER A 193 -15.53 2.95 19.97
C SER A 193 -16.50 1.77 20.03
N ARG A 194 -17.80 2.05 19.95
CA ARG A 194 -18.84 1.01 19.79
C ARG A 194 -18.73 0.24 18.48
N ALA A 195 -18.11 0.80 17.44
CA ALA A 195 -17.86 0.16 16.16
C ALA A 195 -16.63 -0.75 16.24
N THR A 196 -16.62 -1.70 17.17
CA THR A 196 -15.55 -2.71 17.28
C THR A 196 -15.54 -3.65 16.07
N LEU A 197 -14.40 -4.31 15.77
CA LEU A 197 -14.32 -5.29 14.68
C LEU A 197 -15.41 -6.36 14.79
N SER A 198 -15.70 -6.84 16.00
CA SER A 198 -16.76 -7.82 16.25
C SER A 198 -18.14 -7.27 15.96
N ASN A 199 -18.42 -6.02 16.34
CA ASN A 199 -19.69 -5.37 16.07
C ASN A 199 -19.88 -5.08 14.58
N ILE A 200 -18.82 -4.66 13.88
CA ILE A 200 -18.82 -4.47 12.42
C ILE A 200 -19.14 -5.81 11.74
N LYS A 201 -18.38 -6.88 12.04
CA LYS A 201 -18.65 -8.21 11.47
C LYS A 201 -20.09 -8.67 11.69
N ARG A 202 -20.59 -8.55 12.92
CA ARG A 202 -21.95 -8.96 13.26
C ARG A 202 -23.00 -8.09 12.59
N GLY A 203 -22.83 -6.76 12.63
CA GLY A 203 -23.81 -5.80 12.09
C GLY A 203 -24.01 -5.95 10.59
N PHE A 204 -22.93 -6.14 9.86
CA PHE A 204 -22.95 -6.31 8.39
C PHE A 204 -22.95 -7.77 7.93
N LYS A 205 -23.04 -8.75 8.86
CA LYS A 205 -22.95 -10.19 8.56
C LYS A 205 -21.73 -10.56 7.70
N TYR A 206 -20.65 -9.80 7.88
CA TYR A 206 -19.44 -9.95 7.06
C TYR A 206 -18.62 -11.16 7.50
N GLN A 207 -18.42 -12.12 6.60
CA GLN A 207 -17.66 -13.35 6.83
C GLN A 207 -16.21 -13.26 6.35
N GLY A 208 -15.87 -12.19 5.63
CA GLY A 208 -14.55 -12.03 5.06
C GLY A 208 -13.48 -11.61 6.07
N SER A 209 -12.32 -11.30 5.54
CA SER A 209 -11.13 -10.89 6.30
C SER A 209 -11.26 -9.45 6.79
N LEU A 210 -11.13 -9.22 8.09
CA LEU A 210 -11.23 -7.91 8.73
C LEU A 210 -10.15 -7.75 9.78
N SER A 211 -9.36 -6.67 9.70
CA SER A 211 -8.37 -6.29 10.70
C SER A 211 -8.40 -4.79 11.01
N ALA A 212 -7.55 -4.36 11.94
CA ALA A 212 -7.45 -2.97 12.31
C ALA A 212 -6.00 -2.53 12.48
N ILE A 213 -5.72 -1.27 12.13
CA ILE A 213 -4.54 -0.54 12.56
C ILE A 213 -5.00 0.46 13.64
N PRO A 214 -4.59 0.27 14.91
CA PRO A 214 -4.92 1.19 15.98
C PRO A 214 -4.37 2.60 15.72
N TYR A 215 -5.14 3.61 16.11
CA TYR A 215 -4.64 4.97 16.14
C TYR A 215 -3.51 5.11 17.16
N THR A 216 -2.40 5.74 16.75
CA THR A 216 -1.34 6.15 17.67
C THR A 216 -0.84 7.54 17.31
N THR A 217 -0.63 8.38 18.32
CA THR A 217 -0.04 9.72 18.12
C THR A 217 1.38 9.62 17.58
N GLY A 218 2.14 8.61 18.00
CA GLY A 218 3.50 8.36 17.48
C GLY A 218 3.53 8.13 15.97
N CYS A 219 2.58 7.35 15.44
CA CYS A 219 2.47 7.14 13.99
C CYS A 219 2.07 8.45 13.28
N LEU A 220 1.09 9.18 13.80
CA LEU A 220 0.66 10.46 13.23
C LEU A 220 1.82 11.45 13.19
N ASP A 221 2.54 11.60 14.31
CA ASP A 221 3.68 12.50 14.40
C ASP A 221 4.82 12.12 13.45
N ALA A 222 5.09 10.81 13.31
CA ALA A 222 6.11 10.32 12.39
C ALA A 222 5.74 10.62 10.91
N MET A 223 4.46 10.43 10.53
CA MET A 223 3.96 10.79 9.20
C MET A 223 4.11 12.30 8.95
N ASN A 224 3.69 13.14 9.91
CA ASN A 224 3.78 14.60 9.81
C ASN A 224 5.21 15.12 9.75
N ARG A 225 6.15 14.46 10.45
CA ARG A 225 7.58 14.82 10.45
C ARG A 225 8.35 14.22 9.27
N ARG A 226 7.68 13.41 8.43
CA ARG A 226 8.30 12.71 7.30
C ARG A 226 9.41 11.73 7.75
N ASP A 227 9.19 11.10 8.89
CA ASP A 227 10.07 10.11 9.53
C ASP A 227 9.37 8.75 9.69
N ALA A 228 8.37 8.49 8.85
CA ALA A 228 7.55 7.28 8.90
C ALA A 228 8.39 6.00 8.77
N ALA A 229 9.40 6.01 7.89
CA ALA A 229 10.29 4.88 7.68
C ALA A 229 10.97 4.42 8.98
N ARG A 230 11.59 5.35 9.71
CA ARG A 230 12.26 5.08 10.97
C ARG A 230 11.29 4.61 12.04
N TYR A 231 10.15 5.27 12.17
CA TYR A 231 9.13 4.91 13.15
C TYR A 231 8.63 3.48 12.93
N LEU A 232 8.27 3.14 11.69
CA LEU A 232 7.77 1.79 11.35
C LEU A 232 8.83 0.71 11.57
N GLN A 233 10.11 0.99 11.25
CA GLN A 233 11.19 0.04 11.53
C GLN A 233 11.33 -0.23 13.03
N LEU A 234 11.27 0.80 13.88
CA LEU A 234 11.37 0.66 15.32
C LEU A 234 10.17 -0.10 15.91
N GLU A 235 8.95 0.21 15.48
CA GLU A 235 7.72 -0.45 15.93
C GLU A 235 7.68 -1.94 15.55
N ILE A 236 8.10 -2.27 14.34
CA ILE A 236 8.09 -3.64 13.83
C ILE A 236 9.25 -4.46 14.41
N GLN A 237 10.43 -3.86 14.55
CA GLN A 237 11.62 -4.50 15.15
C GLN A 237 11.58 -4.49 16.66
N GLY A 238 10.86 -3.60 17.30
CA GLY A 238 10.57 -3.55 18.72
C GLY A 238 9.93 -4.87 19.18
N ASP A 239 9.19 -4.93 20.21
CA ASP A 239 8.76 -6.15 20.90
C ASP A 239 7.60 -6.91 20.19
N SER A 240 7.81 -7.41 18.95
CA SER A 240 6.77 -8.11 18.20
C SER A 240 6.41 -9.49 18.79
N LYS A 241 7.30 -10.12 19.57
CA LYS A 241 7.02 -11.40 20.25
C LYS A 241 6.12 -11.25 21.47
N HIS A 242 6.11 -10.05 22.07
CA HIS A 242 5.30 -9.71 23.24
C HIS A 242 4.29 -8.60 22.98
N ALA A 243 4.01 -8.32 21.70
CA ALA A 243 3.04 -7.29 21.33
C ALA A 243 1.67 -7.63 21.95
N ARG A 244 1.20 -6.77 22.84
CA ARG A 244 -0.13 -6.94 23.47
C ARG A 244 -1.19 -6.94 22.38
N LYS A 245 -2.15 -7.86 22.49
CA LYS A 245 -3.31 -7.92 21.60
C LYS A 245 -3.96 -6.53 21.53
N GLY A 246 -4.17 -6.02 20.32
CA GLY A 246 -4.72 -4.69 20.10
C GLY A 246 -3.69 -3.55 20.10
N SER A 247 -2.39 -3.82 20.28
CA SER A 247 -1.35 -2.81 20.07
C SER A 247 -1.12 -2.51 18.59
N PHE A 248 -0.47 -1.39 18.30
CA PHE A 248 -0.10 -1.02 16.93
C PHE A 248 0.76 -2.10 16.28
N ALA A 249 1.82 -2.57 16.96
CA ALA A 249 2.69 -3.63 16.45
C ALA A 249 1.94 -4.95 16.18
N ALA A 250 0.95 -5.31 17.02
CA ALA A 250 0.10 -6.47 16.77
C ALA A 250 -0.77 -6.29 15.51
N GLY A 251 -1.33 -5.09 15.32
CA GLY A 251 -2.10 -4.75 14.11
C GLY A 251 -1.27 -4.84 12.84
N LEU A 252 -0.02 -4.37 12.87
CA LEU A 252 0.92 -4.50 11.75
C LEU A 252 1.20 -5.97 11.42
N GLY A 253 1.44 -6.79 12.43
CA GLY A 253 1.70 -8.23 12.26
C GLY A 253 0.48 -8.97 11.68
N GLU A 254 -0.72 -8.59 12.10
CA GLU A 254 -1.96 -9.16 11.57
C GLU A 254 -2.18 -8.76 10.12
N LEU A 255 -2.01 -7.46 9.79
CA LEU A 255 -2.12 -6.97 8.42
C LEU A 255 -1.15 -7.69 7.49
N ALA A 256 0.13 -7.79 7.86
CA ALA A 256 1.14 -8.49 7.06
C ALA A 256 0.75 -9.96 6.81
N ARG A 257 0.29 -10.66 7.85
CA ARG A 257 -0.18 -12.04 7.73
C ARG A 257 -1.36 -12.16 6.76
N LEU A 258 -2.35 -11.28 6.88
CA LEU A 258 -3.54 -11.31 6.03
C LEU A 258 -3.23 -10.95 4.58
N MET A 259 -2.28 -10.05 4.34
CA MET A 259 -1.79 -9.79 2.99
C MET A 259 -1.09 -11.00 2.38
N MET A 260 -0.24 -11.70 3.14
CA MET A 260 0.39 -12.95 2.68
C MET A 260 -0.64 -14.03 2.38
N ASP A 261 -1.70 -14.11 3.19
CA ASP A 261 -2.82 -15.03 2.97
C ASP A 261 -3.62 -14.65 1.72
N GLY A 262 -3.90 -13.37 1.52
CA GLY A 262 -4.57 -12.84 0.32
C GLY A 262 -3.77 -13.06 -0.96
N ALA A 263 -2.45 -12.95 -0.85
CA ALA A 263 -1.50 -13.20 -1.93
C ALA A 263 -1.23 -14.70 -2.21
N GLU A 264 -1.81 -15.63 -1.47
CA GLU A 264 -1.56 -17.08 -1.57
C GLU A 264 -0.09 -17.47 -1.39
N MET A 265 0.69 -16.67 -0.67
CA MET A 265 2.14 -16.85 -0.51
C MET A 265 2.54 -17.60 0.76
N ARG A 266 1.61 -18.25 1.45
CA ARG A 266 1.82 -18.93 2.75
C ARG A 266 2.94 -19.96 2.76
N THR A 267 3.17 -20.65 1.65
CA THR A 267 4.07 -21.79 1.58
C THR A 267 5.49 -21.46 1.13
N VAL A 268 5.71 -20.29 0.53
CA VAL A 268 6.97 -19.98 -0.17
C VAL A 268 7.93 -19.14 0.68
N LEU A 269 7.41 -18.33 1.60
CA LEU A 269 8.20 -17.32 2.30
C LEU A 269 8.15 -17.55 3.81
N LYS A 270 9.25 -18.02 4.37
CA LYS A 270 9.41 -18.15 5.84
C LYS A 270 9.40 -16.76 6.47
N ARG A 271 8.65 -16.61 7.57
CA ARG A 271 8.73 -15.46 8.45
C ARG A 271 10.18 -15.29 8.92
N LEU A 272 10.66 -14.05 8.95
CA LEU A 272 11.96 -13.74 9.51
C LEU A 272 11.95 -14.07 11.01
N GLU A 273 12.70 -15.08 11.41
CA GLU A 273 13.00 -15.31 12.81
C GLU A 273 13.99 -14.24 13.25
N ARG A 274 13.71 -13.58 14.37
CA ARG A 274 14.62 -12.59 14.95
C ARG A 274 15.80 -13.35 15.56
N GLY A 275 16.97 -13.02 15.10
CA GLY A 275 18.25 -13.28 15.75
C GLY A 275 18.78 -14.70 15.56
N ALA A 276 19.75 -14.81 14.69
CA ALA A 276 21.00 -15.48 15.01
C ALA A 276 22.07 -14.41 15.07
#